data_e30edf41cec6a2e81e4b38ee26a0ce12
#
_entry.id   e30edf41cec6a2e81e4b38ee26a0ce12
#
_cell.length_a   1.000
_cell.length_b   1.000
_cell.length_c   1.000
_cell.angle_alpha   90.00
_cell.angle_beta   90.00
_cell.angle_gamma   90.00
#
_symmetry.space_group_name_H-M   'P 1'
#
loop_
_entity.id
_entity.type
_entity.pdbx_description
1 polymer ?
#
loop_
_entity_poly.entity_id
_entity_poly.type
_entity_poly.pdbx_seq_one_letter_code
_entity_poly.pdbx_strand_id
1 'polypeptide(L)'
;SENADYIKRKITEKIERASVTMVYISDKTAKSEWVKWEVEKSLSMGKGVVAVYQGDIAPKMPSFITDNKIKSVKWSHKELSTAIEQAAKSR
;
A
#
# COMPACT_ATOMS: atom_id res chain seq x y z
N SER A 1 -4.38 -18.18 13.44
CA SER A 1 -4.10 -19.52 12.94
C SER A 1 -2.70 -19.61 12.37
N GLU A 2 -2.17 -20.79 12.21
CA GLU A 2 -0.85 -21.02 11.66
C GLU A 2 -0.72 -20.45 10.24
N ASN A 3 -1.78 -20.57 9.43
CA ASN A 3 -1.78 -20.05 8.07
C ASN A 3 -1.72 -18.52 8.06
N ALA A 4 -2.48 -17.88 8.94
CA ALA A 4 -2.46 -16.43 9.05
C ALA A 4 -1.10 -15.93 9.53
N ASP A 5 -0.49 -16.60 10.50
CA ASP A 5 0.81 -16.25 11.01
C ASP A 5 1.89 -16.40 9.95
N TYR A 6 1.81 -17.48 9.16
CA TYR A 6 2.74 -17.69 8.05
C TYR A 6 2.62 -16.57 7.00
N ILE A 7 1.40 -16.21 6.61
CA ILE A 7 1.16 -15.16 5.62
C ILE A 7 1.70 -13.82 6.13
N LYS A 8 1.41 -13.49 7.39
CA LYS A 8 1.89 -12.24 8.00
C LYS A 8 3.41 -12.18 8.02
N ARG A 9 4.07 -13.28 8.33
CA ARG A 9 5.53 -13.35 8.33
C ARG A 9 6.10 -13.11 6.93
N LYS A 10 5.49 -13.73 5.91
CA LYS A 10 5.95 -13.56 4.52
C LYS A 10 5.75 -12.14 4.02
N ILE A 11 4.62 -11.52 4.34
CA ILE A 11 4.38 -10.12 3.99
C ILE A 11 5.39 -9.22 4.71
N THR A 12 5.64 -9.47 6.00
CA THR A 12 6.60 -8.70 6.78
C THR A 12 8.00 -8.77 6.17
N GLU A 13 8.47 -9.96 5.79
CA GLU A 13 9.77 -10.14 5.13
C GLU A 13 9.86 -9.31 3.85
N LYS A 14 8.79 -9.30 3.06
CA LYS A 14 8.73 -8.52 1.83
C LYS A 14 8.82 -7.02 2.11
N ILE A 15 8.07 -6.54 3.11
CA ILE A 15 8.07 -5.14 3.52
C ILE A 15 9.47 -4.73 4.00
N GLU A 16 10.15 -5.57 4.78
CA GLU A 16 11.48 -5.27 5.28
C GLU A 16 12.49 -4.96 4.18
N ARG A 17 12.35 -5.62 3.04
CA ARG A 17 13.28 -5.46 1.91
C ARG A 17 13.01 -4.22 1.07
N ALA A 18 11.88 -3.57 1.27
CA ALA A 18 11.46 -2.43 0.46
C ALA A 18 11.57 -1.13 1.23
N SER A 19 11.73 -0.02 0.51
CA SER A 19 11.61 1.32 1.10
C SER A 19 10.17 1.80 1.03
N VAL A 20 9.44 1.34 0.02
CA VAL A 20 8.06 1.75 -0.24
C VAL A 20 7.23 0.50 -0.49
N THR A 21 6.06 0.44 0.14
CA THR A 21 5.06 -0.59 -0.13
C THR A 21 4.03 0.00 -1.09
N MET A 22 3.75 -0.73 -2.16
CA MET A 22 2.76 -0.33 -3.13
C MET A 22 1.56 -1.26 -3.02
N VAL A 23 0.37 -0.70 -2.83
CA VAL A 23 -0.85 -1.49 -2.70
C VAL A 23 -1.84 -1.15 -3.80
N TYR A 24 -2.41 -2.18 -4.40
CA TYR A 24 -3.40 -2.01 -5.46
C TYR A 24 -4.79 -1.90 -4.86
N ILE A 25 -5.49 -0.81 -5.14
CA ILE A 25 -6.83 -0.56 -4.64
C ILE A 25 -7.85 -0.68 -5.77
N SER A 26 -8.84 -1.54 -5.55
CA SER A 26 -10.00 -1.72 -6.41
C SER A 26 -11.20 -1.90 -5.50
N ASP A 27 -12.38 -2.07 -6.06
CA ASP A 27 -13.58 -2.33 -5.25
C ASP A 27 -13.43 -3.58 -4.39
N LYS A 28 -12.67 -4.58 -4.87
CA LYS A 28 -12.41 -5.80 -4.11
C LYS A 28 -11.38 -5.59 -3.02
N THR A 29 -10.23 -5.00 -3.37
CA THR A 29 -9.12 -4.87 -2.42
C THR A 29 -9.37 -3.81 -1.36
N ALA A 30 -10.24 -2.83 -1.64
CA ALA A 30 -10.61 -1.81 -0.66
C ALA A 30 -11.27 -2.42 0.59
N LYS A 31 -11.83 -3.62 0.47
CA LYS A 31 -12.46 -4.34 1.59
C LYS A 31 -11.59 -5.45 2.14
N SER A 32 -10.37 -5.60 1.63
CA SER A 32 -9.47 -6.68 2.03
C SER A 32 -8.80 -6.40 3.36
N GLU A 33 -8.98 -7.30 4.32
CA GLU A 33 -8.28 -7.22 5.59
C GLU A 33 -6.78 -7.42 5.43
N TRP A 34 -6.35 -8.19 4.43
CA TRP A 34 -4.93 -8.40 4.16
C TRP A 34 -4.28 -7.14 3.61
N VAL A 35 -4.96 -6.41 2.73
CA VAL A 35 -4.45 -5.15 2.20
C VAL A 35 -4.34 -4.12 3.33
N LYS A 36 -5.36 -4.04 4.18
CA LYS A 36 -5.35 -3.16 5.35
C LYS A 36 -4.17 -3.50 6.26
N TRP A 37 -3.99 -4.79 6.55
CA TRP A 37 -2.91 -5.24 7.41
C TRP A 37 -1.54 -4.87 6.82
N GLU A 38 -1.36 -5.07 5.53
CA GLU A 38 -0.11 -4.74 4.84
C GLU A 38 0.21 -3.25 4.94
N VAL A 39 -0.79 -2.40 4.73
CA VAL A 39 -0.62 -0.95 4.85
C VAL A 39 -0.21 -0.57 6.28
N GLU A 40 -0.95 -1.06 7.26
CA GLU A 40 -0.68 -0.74 8.66
C GLU A 40 0.68 -1.24 9.11
N LYS A 41 1.06 -2.44 8.69
CA LYS A 41 2.36 -3.00 9.00
C LYS A 41 3.49 -2.19 8.38
N SER A 42 3.33 -1.79 7.11
CA SER A 42 4.31 -0.97 6.42
C SER A 42 4.54 0.36 7.15
N LEU A 43 3.47 1.01 7.54
CA LEU A 43 3.57 2.27 8.28
C LEU A 43 4.26 2.07 9.63
N SER A 44 3.94 0.99 10.34
CA SER A 44 4.55 0.70 11.63
C SER A 44 6.05 0.44 11.51
N MET A 45 6.51 -0.01 10.36
CA MET A 45 7.91 -0.27 10.08
C MET A 45 8.63 0.94 9.48
N GLY A 46 7.97 2.09 9.42
CA GLY A 46 8.56 3.32 8.90
C GLY A 46 8.72 3.36 7.40
N LYS A 47 7.97 2.55 6.67
CA LYS A 47 8.04 2.52 5.21
C LYS A 47 7.09 3.53 4.58
N GLY A 48 7.43 4.02 3.39
CA GLY A 48 6.48 4.77 2.59
C GLY A 48 5.41 3.84 2.01
N VAL A 49 4.23 4.37 1.75
CA VAL A 49 3.14 3.59 1.14
C VAL A 49 2.52 4.40 0.01
N VAL A 50 2.25 3.75 -1.10
CA VAL A 50 1.56 4.33 -2.25
C VAL A 50 0.39 3.42 -2.62
N ALA A 51 -0.79 3.99 -2.77
CA ALA A 51 -1.96 3.27 -3.27
C ALA A 51 -2.05 3.47 -4.79
N VAL A 52 -2.35 2.40 -5.51
CA VAL A 52 -2.36 2.40 -6.97
C VAL A 52 -3.71 1.88 -7.45
N TYR A 53 -4.25 2.49 -8.50
CA TYR A 53 -5.49 2.02 -9.12
C TYR A 53 -5.37 2.04 -10.63
N GLN A 54 -6.22 1.29 -11.32
CA GLN A 54 -6.27 1.28 -12.78
C GLN A 54 -7.37 2.19 -13.28
N GLY A 55 -7.16 2.74 -14.47
CA GLY A 55 -8.13 3.62 -15.12
C GLY A 55 -7.97 5.08 -14.74
N ASP A 56 -8.78 5.93 -15.35
CA ASP A 56 -8.68 7.38 -15.16
C ASP A 56 -9.48 7.87 -13.96
N ILE A 57 -10.39 7.06 -13.45
CA ILE A 57 -11.24 7.43 -12.32
C ILE A 57 -10.84 6.59 -11.13
N ALA A 58 -10.41 7.26 -10.05
CA ALA A 58 -10.02 6.58 -8.83
C ALA A 58 -11.24 5.93 -8.17
N PRO A 59 -11.12 4.69 -7.68
CA PRO A 59 -12.17 4.12 -6.85
C PRO A 59 -12.22 4.86 -5.51
N LYS A 60 -13.30 4.67 -4.77
CA LYS A 60 -13.38 5.22 -3.43
C LYS A 60 -12.29 4.59 -2.58
N MET A 61 -11.42 5.42 -2.02
CA MET A 61 -10.33 4.92 -1.19
C MET A 61 -10.85 4.50 0.18
N PRO A 62 -10.38 3.36 0.70
CA PRO A 62 -10.76 2.94 2.05
C PRO A 62 -10.12 3.84 3.10
N SER A 63 -10.70 3.84 4.30
CA SER A 63 -10.26 4.71 5.38
C SER A 63 -8.80 4.49 5.77
N PHE A 64 -8.30 3.25 5.67
CA PHE A 64 -6.90 2.99 6.01
C PHE A 64 -5.92 3.66 5.03
N ILE A 65 -6.40 4.11 3.87
CA ILE A 65 -5.61 4.91 2.94
C ILE A 65 -5.76 6.40 3.25
N THR A 66 -7.01 6.89 3.32
CA THR A 66 -7.27 8.32 3.51
C THR A 66 -6.89 8.82 4.90
N ASP A 67 -7.17 8.06 5.94
CA ASP A 67 -6.85 8.46 7.32
C ASP A 67 -5.35 8.57 7.55
N ASN A 68 -4.58 7.79 6.82
CA ASN A 68 -3.12 7.81 6.92
C ASN A 68 -2.48 8.77 5.90
N LYS A 69 -3.29 9.53 5.17
CA LYS A 69 -2.84 10.51 4.17
C LYS A 69 -1.94 9.87 3.11
N ILE A 70 -2.22 8.64 2.77
CA ILE A 70 -1.48 7.91 1.74
C ILE A 70 -1.90 8.43 0.37
N LYS A 71 -0.92 8.73 -0.46
CA LYS A 71 -1.17 9.18 -1.82
C LYS A 71 -1.66 8.03 -2.69
N SER A 72 -2.68 8.29 -3.51
CA SER A 72 -3.16 7.34 -4.50
C SER A 72 -2.89 7.87 -5.89
N VAL A 73 -2.41 7.00 -6.78
CA VAL A 73 -2.07 7.36 -8.15
C VAL A 73 -2.58 6.30 -9.11
N LYS A 74 -2.86 6.71 -10.34
CA LYS A 74 -3.24 5.73 -11.34
C LYS A 74 -2.01 4.96 -11.81
N TRP A 75 -2.25 3.75 -12.30
CA TRP A 75 -1.19 2.89 -12.81
C TRP A 75 -0.63 3.46 -14.11
N SER A 76 0.43 4.24 -14.01
CA SER A 76 1.20 4.72 -15.16
C SER A 76 2.65 4.87 -14.72
N HIS A 77 3.57 4.65 -15.64
CA HIS A 77 4.99 4.69 -15.32
C HIS A 77 5.42 6.02 -14.69
N LYS A 78 4.98 7.12 -15.31
CA LYS A 78 5.38 8.45 -14.85
C LYS A 78 4.87 8.77 -13.46
N GLU A 79 3.59 8.55 -13.22
CA GLU A 79 2.97 8.88 -11.95
C GLU A 79 3.45 7.98 -10.82
N LEU A 80 3.65 6.69 -11.11
CA LEU A 80 4.19 5.74 -10.14
C LEU A 80 5.61 6.10 -9.72
N SER A 81 6.48 6.41 -10.67
CA SER A 81 7.87 6.75 -10.37
C SER A 81 7.95 7.96 -9.44
N THR A 82 7.16 9.00 -9.73
CA THR A 82 7.13 10.21 -8.90
C THR A 82 6.59 9.91 -7.50
N ALA A 83 5.48 9.16 -7.42
CA ALA A 83 4.85 8.85 -6.14
C ALA A 83 5.76 7.99 -5.25
N ILE A 84 6.43 6.99 -5.84
CA ILE A 84 7.36 6.12 -5.11
C ILE A 84 8.54 6.94 -4.58
N GLU A 85 9.08 7.81 -5.40
CA GLU A 85 10.20 8.68 -5.01
C GLU A 85 9.81 9.57 -3.83
N GLN A 86 8.65 10.21 -3.90
CA GLN A 86 8.17 11.06 -2.81
C GLN A 86 7.88 10.27 -1.54
N ALA A 87 7.28 9.09 -1.66
CA ALA A 87 6.98 8.24 -0.51
C ALA A 87 8.25 7.79 0.20
N ALA A 88 9.31 7.48 -0.54
CA ALA A 88 10.59 7.10 0.04
C ALA A 88 11.23 8.24 0.81
N LYS A 89 11.05 9.47 0.36
CA LYS A 89 11.61 10.67 1.03
C LYS A 89 10.82 11.08 2.26
N SER A 90 9.53 10.74 2.31
CA SER A 90 8.63 11.20 3.38
C SER A 90 8.63 10.33 4.62
N ARG A 91 9.24 9.16 4.56
CA ARG A 91 9.25 8.23 5.68
C ARG A 91 10.25 8.64 6.76
#